data_0c29060321fb1f4dc6623d199fe3a585
#
_entry.id   0c29060321fb1f4dc6623d199fe3a585
#
_cell.length_a   1.000
_cell.length_b   1.000
_cell.length_c   1.000
_cell.angle_alpha   90.00
_cell.angle_beta   90.00
_cell.angle_gamma   90.00
#
_symmetry.space_group_name_H-M   'P 1'
#
loop_
_entity.id
_entity.type
_entity.pdbx_description
1 polymer ?
#
loop_
_entity_poly.entity_id
_entity_poly.type
_entity_poly.pdbx_seq_one_letter_code
_entity_poly.pdbx_strand_id
1 'polypeptide(L)'
;MASGGRADDERRIAVAMDYSASSKRALDWAIANLLRRGDHLVVLHVLHHGGEEAKHALWGKSGSPLIPLSEFRDPTAMQQYGVHCDAEVLDMLDTAARQLELTVVAKLYWGDAREKLCDAVEEQKIDTLVMGSRGLGSIQRILLGSVTNYVLSNASCPVTVVKGK
;
A
#
# COMPACT_ATOMS: atom_id res chain seq x y z
N MET A 1 0.07 17.05 24.74
CA MET A 1 1.00 17.26 24.16
C MET A 1 1.25 16.61 22.93
N ALA A 2 1.51 17.19 22.00
CA ALA A 2 1.68 16.63 20.75
C ALA A 2 2.95 15.87 20.71
N SER A 3 2.90 14.72 20.20
CA SER A 3 4.08 14.00 19.95
C SER A 3 4.75 14.64 18.77
N GLY A 4 5.99 14.63 18.71
CA GLY A 4 6.71 15.29 17.67
C GLY A 4 6.31 14.81 16.29
N GLY A 5 5.82 15.66 15.46
CA GLY A 5 5.67 15.46 14.05
C GLY A 5 4.35 14.94 13.55
N ARG A 6 3.43 14.57 14.42
CA ARG A 6 2.19 13.98 13.95
C ARG A 6 1.07 14.27 14.92
N ALA A 7 -0.11 14.55 14.39
CA ALA A 7 -1.27 14.78 15.24
C ALA A 7 -1.65 13.49 15.95
N ASP A 8 -2.08 13.62 17.19
CA ASP A 8 -2.40 12.45 18.00
C ASP A 8 -3.54 11.62 17.42
N ASP A 9 -4.50 12.28 16.77
CA ASP A 9 -5.64 11.58 16.20
C ASP A 9 -5.40 11.12 14.77
N GLU A 10 -4.22 11.34 14.25
CA GLU A 10 -3.92 10.98 12.88
C GLU A 10 -3.48 9.53 12.78
N ARG A 11 -4.40 8.69 12.32
CA ARG A 11 -4.06 7.27 12.13
C ARG A 11 -3.57 7.05 10.71
N ARG A 12 -2.55 6.23 10.58
CA ARG A 12 -2.01 5.84 9.29
C ARG A 12 -2.23 4.36 9.05
N ILE A 13 -3.12 4.07 8.14
CA ILE A 13 -3.45 2.70 7.75
C ILE A 13 -2.82 2.46 6.39
N ALA A 14 -2.04 1.41 6.25
CA ALA A 14 -1.46 1.06 4.96
C ALA A 14 -2.11 -0.19 4.41
N VAL A 15 -2.24 -0.23 3.09
CA VAL A 15 -2.71 -1.42 2.37
C VAL A 15 -1.66 -1.77 1.33
N ALA A 16 -1.16 -3.00 1.39
CA ALA A 16 -0.22 -3.49 0.38
C ALA A 16 -1.01 -3.83 -0.88
N MET A 17 -0.63 -3.23 -2.01
CA MET A 17 -1.38 -3.35 -3.24
C MET A 17 -0.49 -3.87 -4.35
N ASP A 18 -0.81 -5.04 -4.88
CA ASP A 18 -0.13 -5.59 -6.05
C ASP A 18 -1.11 -5.83 -7.21
N TYR A 19 -2.30 -5.30 -7.07
CA TYR A 19 -3.40 -5.38 -8.05
C TYR A 19 -3.91 -6.80 -8.28
N SER A 20 -3.55 -7.74 -7.40
CA SER A 20 -4.17 -9.06 -7.39
C SER A 20 -5.57 -8.97 -6.80
N ALA A 21 -6.40 -9.96 -7.09
CA ALA A 21 -7.73 -10.02 -6.50
C ALA A 21 -7.65 -10.02 -4.98
N SER A 22 -6.64 -10.65 -4.42
CA SER A 22 -6.45 -10.72 -2.98
C SER A 22 -6.17 -9.34 -2.38
N SER A 23 -5.29 -8.55 -3.00
CA SER A 23 -4.99 -7.21 -2.48
C SER A 23 -6.15 -6.26 -2.65
N LYS A 24 -6.92 -6.41 -3.73
CA LYS A 24 -8.12 -5.58 -3.91
C LYS A 24 -9.18 -5.91 -2.87
N ARG A 25 -9.30 -7.18 -2.52
CA ARG A 25 -10.22 -7.60 -1.46
C ARG A 25 -9.77 -7.05 -0.11
N ALA A 26 -8.46 -7.00 0.12
CA ALA A 26 -7.92 -6.42 1.35
C ALA A 26 -8.25 -4.93 1.45
N LEU A 27 -8.13 -4.21 0.34
CA LEU A 27 -8.48 -2.79 0.31
C LEU A 27 -9.98 -2.61 0.60
N ASP A 28 -10.81 -3.41 -0.05
CA ASP A 28 -12.25 -3.34 0.16
C ASP A 28 -12.60 -3.60 1.63
N TRP A 29 -11.98 -4.60 2.22
CA TRP A 29 -12.21 -4.93 3.62
C TRP A 29 -11.80 -3.78 4.53
N ALA A 30 -10.65 -3.17 4.25
CA ALA A 30 -10.17 -2.05 5.07
C ALA A 30 -11.13 -0.87 5.01
N ILE A 31 -11.66 -0.58 3.82
CA ILE A 31 -12.62 0.50 3.65
C ILE A 31 -13.90 0.20 4.43
N ALA A 32 -14.39 -1.02 4.34
CA ALA A 32 -15.66 -1.37 4.95
C ALA A 32 -15.58 -1.55 6.47
N ASN A 33 -14.43 -1.95 6.99
CA ASN A 33 -14.36 -2.39 8.38
C ASN A 33 -13.35 -1.68 9.26
N LEU A 34 -12.30 -1.11 8.69
CA LEU A 34 -11.19 -0.60 9.50
C LEU A 34 -11.04 0.92 9.45
N LEU A 35 -11.12 1.48 8.26
CA LEU A 35 -10.87 2.92 8.07
C LEU A 35 -11.94 3.74 8.74
N ARG A 36 -11.52 4.83 9.33
CA ARG A 36 -12.39 5.78 10.01
C ARG A 36 -12.27 7.14 9.34
N ARG A 37 -13.29 7.95 9.53
CA ARG A 37 -13.29 9.30 8.99
C ARG A 37 -12.04 10.05 9.44
N GLY A 38 -11.37 10.66 8.48
CA GLY A 38 -10.18 11.47 8.75
C GLY A 38 -8.88 10.68 8.79
N ASP A 39 -8.91 9.37 8.62
CA ASP A 39 -7.68 8.57 8.61
C ASP A 39 -6.81 8.90 7.41
N HIS A 40 -5.53 8.57 7.54
CA HIS A 40 -4.60 8.57 6.41
C HIS A 40 -4.50 7.16 5.87
N LEU A 41 -4.73 7.00 4.58
CA LEU A 41 -4.58 5.71 3.91
C LEU A 41 -3.37 5.78 3.01
N VAL A 42 -2.41 4.89 3.24
CA VAL A 42 -1.19 4.81 2.44
C VAL A 42 -1.24 3.54 1.61
N VAL A 43 -1.27 3.68 0.30
CA VAL A 43 -1.27 2.53 -0.60
C VAL A 43 0.18 2.22 -0.92
N LEU A 44 0.63 1.03 -0.55
CA LEU A 44 2.02 0.61 -0.76
C LEU A 44 2.07 -0.36 -1.93
N HIS A 45 2.87 -0.03 -2.93
CA HIS A 45 3.03 -0.88 -4.10
C HIS A 45 4.51 -1.08 -4.36
N VAL A 46 4.94 -2.33 -4.43
CA VAL A 46 6.34 -2.67 -4.67
C VAL A 46 6.45 -3.28 -6.06
N LEU A 47 7.28 -2.65 -6.90
CA LEU A 47 7.51 -3.12 -8.25
C LEU A 47 8.77 -3.97 -8.29
N HIS A 48 8.74 -4.96 -9.19
CA HIS A 48 9.92 -5.77 -9.42
C HIS A 48 10.95 -4.97 -10.21
N HIS A 49 12.18 -5.41 -10.15
CA HIS A 49 13.21 -4.86 -11.00
C HIS A 49 12.85 -5.17 -12.43
N GLY A 50 12.67 -4.16 -13.22
CA GLY A 50 12.37 -4.39 -14.61
C GLY A 50 12.84 -3.21 -15.40
N GLY A 51 13.67 -3.36 -16.30
CA GLY A 51 13.92 -2.50 -17.38
C GLY A 51 14.42 -1.08 -17.16
N GLU A 52 13.95 -0.33 -16.25
CA GLU A 52 14.26 1.09 -16.16
C GLU A 52 15.26 1.36 -15.05
N GLU A 53 16.49 1.00 -15.28
CA GLU A 53 17.52 1.10 -14.25
C GLU A 53 17.75 2.52 -13.74
N ALA A 54 17.57 3.51 -14.60
CA ALA A 54 17.74 4.90 -14.19
C ALA A 54 16.72 5.29 -13.10
N LYS A 55 15.50 4.82 -13.24
CA LYS A 55 14.49 5.09 -12.24
C LYS A 55 14.77 4.35 -10.95
N HIS A 56 15.27 3.11 -11.07
CA HIS A 56 15.65 2.34 -9.90
C HIS A 56 16.78 3.01 -9.13
N ALA A 57 17.74 3.58 -9.85
CA ALA A 57 18.86 4.28 -9.22
C ALA A 57 18.36 5.47 -8.40
N LEU A 58 17.38 6.20 -8.96
CA LEU A 58 16.89 7.40 -8.31
C LEU A 58 16.08 7.07 -7.04
N TRP A 59 15.25 6.04 -7.10
CA TRP A 59 14.33 5.73 -6.00
C TRP A 59 14.57 4.36 -5.36
N GLY A 60 15.74 3.77 -5.61
CA GLY A 60 15.99 2.39 -5.21
C GLY A 60 16.00 2.13 -3.71
N LYS A 61 16.37 3.14 -2.94
CA LYS A 61 16.44 2.94 -1.49
C LYS A 61 15.18 3.36 -0.77
N SER A 62 14.75 4.58 -0.99
CA SER A 62 13.65 5.15 -0.21
C SER A 62 12.32 5.16 -0.95
N GLY A 63 12.29 4.67 -2.16
CA GLY A 63 11.07 4.65 -2.96
C GLY A 63 10.71 6.01 -3.54
N SER A 64 9.52 6.11 -4.08
CA SER A 64 9.02 7.35 -4.65
C SER A 64 8.72 8.37 -3.57
N PRO A 65 8.51 9.63 -3.93
CA PRO A 65 7.85 10.55 -3.00
C PRO A 65 6.45 10.04 -2.68
N LEU A 66 5.83 10.59 -1.66
CA LEU A 66 4.43 10.32 -1.41
C LEU A 66 3.61 10.94 -2.55
N ILE A 67 2.72 10.16 -3.13
CA ILE A 67 1.94 10.56 -4.29
C ILE A 67 0.52 10.79 -3.86
N PRO A 68 0.02 12.03 -3.91
CA PRO A 68 -1.38 12.27 -3.53
C PRO A 68 -2.34 11.62 -4.53
N LEU A 69 -3.54 11.34 -4.10
CA LEU A 69 -4.51 10.63 -4.93
C LEU A 69 -4.76 11.34 -6.25
N SER A 70 -4.79 12.67 -6.25
CA SER A 70 -5.02 13.43 -7.47
C SER A 70 -3.94 13.15 -8.53
N GLU A 71 -2.71 12.94 -8.08
CA GLU A 71 -1.62 12.61 -8.98
C GLU A 71 -1.61 11.12 -9.31
N PHE A 72 -1.91 10.28 -8.33
CA PHE A 72 -1.90 8.84 -8.50
C PHE A 72 -2.89 8.39 -9.58
N ARG A 73 -3.96 9.12 -9.76
CA ARG A 73 -4.96 8.76 -10.78
C ARG A 73 -4.74 9.46 -12.12
N ASP A 74 -3.67 10.22 -12.25
CA ASP A 74 -3.32 10.89 -13.51
C ASP A 74 -2.33 10.02 -14.28
N PRO A 75 -2.75 9.41 -15.41
CA PRO A 75 -1.84 8.51 -16.14
C PRO A 75 -0.58 9.21 -16.61
N THR A 76 -0.66 10.49 -16.96
CA THR A 76 0.52 11.24 -17.42
C THR A 76 1.51 11.39 -16.27
N ALA A 77 1.03 11.75 -15.10
CA ALA A 77 1.90 11.91 -13.92
C ALA A 77 2.53 10.57 -13.53
N MET A 78 1.78 9.48 -13.67
CA MET A 78 2.28 8.19 -13.24
C MET A 78 3.22 7.52 -14.23
N GLN A 79 3.32 8.04 -15.45
CA GLN A 79 4.25 7.49 -16.43
C GLN A 79 5.69 7.53 -15.95
N GLN A 80 6.05 8.55 -15.18
CA GLN A 80 7.43 8.68 -14.69
C GLN A 80 7.85 7.51 -13.81
N TYR A 81 6.88 6.79 -13.26
CA TYR A 81 7.16 5.65 -12.38
C TYR A 81 7.01 4.31 -13.09
N GLY A 82 6.52 4.31 -14.33
CA GLY A 82 6.29 3.08 -15.06
C GLY A 82 5.12 2.27 -14.52
N VAL A 83 4.15 2.94 -13.92
CA VAL A 83 2.99 2.29 -13.30
C VAL A 83 1.74 2.62 -14.09
N HIS A 84 0.93 1.60 -14.35
CA HIS A 84 -0.37 1.78 -14.95
C HIS A 84 -1.42 1.81 -13.86
N CYS A 85 -2.34 2.76 -13.96
CA CYS A 85 -3.40 2.88 -12.97
C CYS A 85 -4.46 1.82 -13.19
N ASP A 86 -4.89 1.20 -12.12
CA ASP A 86 -5.97 0.23 -12.15
C ASP A 86 -7.26 0.96 -11.83
N ALA A 87 -8.18 0.98 -12.79
CA ALA A 87 -9.40 1.77 -12.68
C ALA A 87 -10.26 1.34 -11.49
N GLU A 88 -10.29 0.06 -11.20
CA GLU A 88 -11.08 -0.45 -10.08
C GLU A 88 -10.54 0.07 -8.75
N VAL A 89 -9.21 0.02 -8.58
CA VAL A 89 -8.57 0.50 -7.35
C VAL A 89 -8.77 2.00 -7.21
N LEU A 90 -8.58 2.76 -8.30
CA LEU A 90 -8.78 4.20 -8.25
C LEU A 90 -10.19 4.57 -7.85
N ASP A 91 -11.18 3.85 -8.37
CA ASP A 91 -12.57 4.10 -8.05
C ASP A 91 -12.85 3.83 -6.58
N MET A 92 -12.31 2.75 -6.04
CA MET A 92 -12.45 2.43 -4.62
C MET A 92 -11.83 3.53 -3.76
N LEU A 93 -10.65 4.00 -4.14
CA LEU A 93 -9.96 5.03 -3.37
C LEU A 93 -10.69 6.36 -3.42
N ASP A 94 -11.16 6.76 -4.61
CA ASP A 94 -11.91 8.01 -4.75
C ASP A 94 -13.18 8.01 -3.91
N THR A 95 -13.92 6.93 -3.98
CA THR A 95 -15.18 6.82 -3.26
C THR A 95 -14.93 6.86 -1.75
N ALA A 96 -13.96 6.08 -1.28
CA ALA A 96 -13.65 6.04 0.15
C ALA A 96 -13.13 7.38 0.65
N ALA A 97 -12.28 8.04 -0.15
CA ALA A 97 -11.73 9.34 0.24
C ALA A 97 -12.82 10.36 0.45
N ARG A 98 -13.84 10.36 -0.41
CA ARG A 98 -14.96 11.30 -0.26
C ARG A 98 -15.85 10.93 0.91
N GLN A 99 -16.20 9.66 1.04
CA GLN A 99 -17.14 9.22 2.07
C GLN A 99 -16.58 9.30 3.47
N LEU A 100 -15.30 9.01 3.63
CA LEU A 100 -14.66 8.98 4.93
C LEU A 100 -13.71 10.15 5.15
N GLU A 101 -13.64 11.07 4.21
CA GLU A 101 -12.74 12.23 4.31
C GLU A 101 -11.31 11.79 4.59
N LEU A 102 -10.85 10.77 3.87
CA LEU A 102 -9.50 10.26 4.04
C LEU A 102 -8.49 11.13 3.31
N THR A 103 -7.27 11.13 3.86
CA THR A 103 -6.11 11.60 3.10
C THR A 103 -5.49 10.35 2.50
N VAL A 104 -5.50 10.24 1.17
CA VAL A 104 -4.99 9.06 0.47
C VAL A 104 -3.72 9.42 -0.26
N VAL A 105 -2.66 8.65 0.02
CA VAL A 105 -1.39 8.80 -0.69
C VAL A 105 -0.92 7.41 -1.13
N ALA A 106 -0.12 7.37 -2.18
CA ALA A 106 0.53 6.14 -2.62
C ALA A 106 2.03 6.29 -2.46
N LYS A 107 2.69 5.19 -2.21
CA LYS A 107 4.14 5.13 -2.12
C LYS A 107 4.61 3.92 -2.89
N LEU A 108 5.53 4.14 -3.81
CA LEU A 108 6.05 3.09 -4.68
C LEU A 108 7.46 2.72 -4.25
N TYR A 109 7.75 1.44 -4.26
CA TYR A 109 9.09 0.93 -3.98
C TYR A 109 9.50 -0.01 -5.10
N TRP A 110 10.80 -0.21 -5.26
CA TRP A 110 11.34 -1.13 -6.24
C TRP A 110 12.25 -2.12 -5.54
N GLY A 111 12.03 -3.39 -5.76
CA GLY A 111 12.87 -4.44 -5.18
C GLY A 111 12.06 -5.58 -4.59
N ASP A 112 12.57 -6.13 -3.50
CA ASP A 112 11.95 -7.27 -2.84
C ASP A 112 10.80 -6.79 -1.96
N ALA A 113 9.59 -7.25 -2.28
CA ALA A 113 8.39 -6.81 -1.57
C ALA A 113 8.46 -7.09 -0.06
N ARG A 114 9.07 -8.20 0.33
CA ARG A 114 9.16 -8.57 1.74
C ARG A 114 9.91 -7.49 2.55
N GLU A 115 11.06 -7.10 2.03
CA GLU A 115 11.88 -6.10 2.69
C GLU A 115 11.27 -4.72 2.60
N LYS A 116 10.79 -4.37 1.40
CA LYS A 116 10.30 -3.01 1.17
C LYS A 116 9.04 -2.72 1.95
N LEU A 117 8.16 -3.69 2.11
CA LEU A 117 6.96 -3.46 2.91
C LEU A 117 7.29 -3.26 4.39
N CYS A 118 8.23 -4.03 4.91
CA CYS A 118 8.65 -3.85 6.30
C CYS A 118 9.34 -2.51 6.50
N ASP A 119 10.19 -2.09 5.54
CA ASP A 119 10.82 -0.79 5.60
C ASP A 119 9.80 0.34 5.55
N ALA A 120 8.79 0.19 4.69
CA ALA A 120 7.76 1.22 4.54
C ALA A 120 6.97 1.42 5.82
N VAL A 121 6.68 0.34 6.53
CA VAL A 121 5.95 0.43 7.78
C VAL A 121 6.67 1.36 8.76
N GLU A 122 7.98 1.25 8.83
CA GLU A 122 8.76 2.09 9.73
C GLU A 122 8.92 3.51 9.21
N GLU A 123 9.28 3.63 7.94
CA GLU A 123 9.50 4.95 7.32
C GLU A 123 8.27 5.81 7.36
N GLN A 124 7.12 5.22 7.06
CA GLN A 124 5.87 5.97 6.97
C GLN A 124 5.10 5.99 8.29
N LYS A 125 5.67 5.40 9.33
CA LYS A 125 5.05 5.35 10.66
C LYS A 125 3.62 4.83 10.60
N ILE A 126 3.50 3.65 10.02
CA ILE A 126 2.20 3.00 9.81
C ILE A 126 1.70 2.40 11.12
N ASP A 127 0.47 2.68 11.45
CA ASP A 127 -0.14 2.15 12.66
C ASP A 127 -0.63 0.72 12.49
N THR A 128 -1.11 0.38 11.30
CA THR A 128 -1.47 -1.00 10.99
C THR A 128 -1.41 -1.21 9.49
N LEU A 129 -1.02 -2.41 9.09
CA LEU A 129 -0.89 -2.78 7.68
C LEU A 129 -1.91 -3.86 7.35
N VAL A 130 -2.62 -3.68 6.24
CA VAL A 130 -3.61 -4.65 5.76
C VAL A 130 -3.07 -5.29 4.50
N MET A 131 -3.12 -6.59 4.42
CA MET A 131 -2.63 -7.35 3.28
C MET A 131 -3.62 -8.44 2.91
N GLY A 132 -3.63 -8.80 1.63
CA GLY A 132 -4.32 -10.01 1.21
C GLY A 132 -3.49 -11.23 1.59
N SER A 133 -4.13 -12.39 1.55
CA SER A 133 -3.45 -13.63 1.91
C SER A 133 -2.55 -14.17 0.83
N ARG A 134 -2.70 -13.68 -0.43
CA ARG A 134 -1.91 -14.12 -1.58
C ARG A 134 -1.69 -12.96 -2.52
N GLY A 135 -0.60 -13.00 -3.28
CA GLY A 135 -0.35 -12.02 -4.32
C GLY A 135 -0.52 -12.62 -5.70
N LEU A 136 -0.05 -11.88 -6.70
CA LEU A 136 -0.09 -12.33 -8.08
C LEU A 136 0.80 -13.57 -8.23
N GLY A 137 0.33 -14.52 -9.02
CA GLY A 137 1.11 -15.73 -9.30
C GLY A 137 1.16 -16.73 -8.19
N SER A 138 0.47 -16.48 -7.08
CA SER A 138 0.48 -17.44 -6.00
C SER A 138 -0.37 -18.66 -6.37
N ILE A 139 -0.03 -19.78 -5.79
CA ILE A 139 -0.74 -21.02 -6.00
C ILE A 139 -2.09 -20.92 -5.33
N GLN A 140 -3.11 -21.50 -5.94
CA GLN A 140 -4.44 -21.50 -5.36
C GLN A 140 -4.53 -22.50 -4.23
N ARG A 141 -4.02 -22.12 -3.10
CA ARG A 141 -4.08 -22.93 -1.90
C ARG A 141 -4.49 -22.06 -0.75
N ILE A 142 -4.81 -22.70 0.35
CA ILE A 142 -5.23 -21.99 1.57
C ILE A 142 -4.05 -21.32 2.25
N LEU A 143 -2.84 -21.73 1.93
CA LEU A 143 -1.64 -21.22 2.58
C LEU A 143 -1.41 -19.75 2.24
N LEU A 144 -0.88 -19.01 3.19
CA LEU A 144 -0.51 -17.62 2.99
C LEU A 144 0.64 -17.53 1.98
N GLY A 145 0.67 -16.47 1.20
CA GLY A 145 1.77 -16.23 0.30
C GLY A 145 3.05 -15.94 1.06
N SER A 146 4.18 -16.13 0.38
CA SER A 146 5.49 -15.94 1.02
C SER A 146 5.71 -14.53 1.50
N VAL A 147 5.25 -13.53 0.74
CA VAL A 147 5.40 -12.13 1.14
C VAL A 147 4.56 -11.86 2.39
N THR A 148 3.31 -12.32 2.39
CA THR A 148 2.42 -12.13 3.55
C THR A 148 3.00 -12.77 4.79
N ASN A 149 3.50 -14.01 4.68
CA ASN A 149 4.11 -14.71 5.80
C ASN A 149 5.31 -13.95 6.36
N TYR A 150 6.18 -13.47 5.48
CA TYR A 150 7.37 -12.75 5.90
C TYR A 150 6.99 -11.45 6.63
N VAL A 151 6.08 -10.69 6.04
CA VAL A 151 5.67 -9.41 6.62
C VAL A 151 4.95 -9.61 7.95
N LEU A 152 4.12 -10.63 8.02
CA LEU A 152 3.41 -10.94 9.26
C LEU A 152 4.38 -11.20 10.41
N SER A 153 5.52 -11.84 10.12
CA SER A 153 6.51 -12.16 11.14
C SER A 153 7.49 -11.03 11.43
N ASN A 154 7.68 -10.12 10.49
CA ASN A 154 8.80 -9.18 10.59
C ASN A 154 8.42 -7.70 10.64
N ALA A 155 7.18 -7.33 10.30
CA ALA A 155 6.77 -5.93 10.35
C ALA A 155 6.68 -5.47 11.79
N SER A 156 6.98 -4.19 12.02
CA SER A 156 6.99 -3.63 13.36
C SER A 156 5.63 -3.09 13.80
N CYS A 157 4.60 -3.25 12.99
CA CYS A 157 3.25 -2.83 13.35
C CYS A 157 2.31 -4.03 13.27
N PRO A 158 1.10 -3.93 13.85
CA PRO A 158 0.09 -4.95 13.64
C PRO A 158 -0.24 -5.15 12.17
N VAL A 159 -0.44 -6.38 11.77
CA VAL A 159 -0.75 -6.73 10.38
C VAL A 159 -2.06 -7.51 10.36
N THR A 160 -2.99 -7.05 9.55
CA THR A 160 -4.25 -7.76 9.32
C THR A 160 -4.17 -8.44 7.96
N VAL A 161 -4.40 -9.74 7.95
CA VAL A 161 -4.41 -10.51 6.72
C VAL A 161 -5.85 -10.81 6.36
N VAL A 162 -6.27 -10.37 5.17
CA VAL A 162 -7.64 -10.57 4.71
C VAL A 162 -7.66 -11.81 3.83
N LYS A 163 -8.33 -12.84 4.29
CA LYS A 163 -8.40 -14.10 3.57
C LYS A 163 -9.42 -14.02 2.45
N GLY A 164 -9.09 -14.65 1.35
CA GLY A 164 -10.03 -14.81 0.28
C GLY A 164 -10.94 -16.00 0.52
N LYS A 165 -11.93 -16.10 -0.31
CA LYS A 165 -12.79 -17.27 -0.29
C LYS A 165 -12.12 -18.44 -0.99
#